data_909d9b29d230bb1710fb21e9441f25b8
#
_entry.id   909d9b29d230bb1710fb21e9441f25b8
#
_cell.length_a   1.000
_cell.length_b   1.000
_cell.length_c   1.000
_cell.angle_alpha   90.00
_cell.angle_beta   90.00
_cell.angle_gamma   90.00
#
_symmetry.space_group_name_H-M   'P 1'
#
loop_
_entity.id
_entity.type
_entity.pdbx_description
1 polymer ?
#
loop_
_entity_poly.entity_id
_entity_poly.type
_entity_poly.pdbx_seq_one_letter_code
_entity_poly.pdbx_strand_id
1 'polypeptide(L)'
;MMLKDQKTSIIEANRTHETDTGSPEVQVAILTERINQLTAHLKVHPHDFHSRRGMQMMIGKRRRLLDYLAKKDIERYRALIAKLGLCK
;
A
#
# COMPACT_ATOMS: atom_id res chain seq x y z
N MET A 1 -11.64 2.81 -7.23
CA MET A 1 -10.97 1.59 -7.64
C MET A 1 -11.09 0.45 -6.62
N MET A 2 -10.94 0.73 -5.36
CA MET A 2 -11.02 -0.29 -4.33
C MET A 2 -12.42 -0.33 -3.74
N LEU A 3 -13.02 -1.52 -3.67
CA LEU A 3 -14.31 -1.69 -3.05
C LEU A 3 -14.20 -1.48 -1.53
N LYS A 4 -15.28 -1.01 -0.92
CA LYS A 4 -15.32 -0.75 0.53
C LYS A 4 -14.94 -1.99 1.35
N ASP A 5 -15.45 -3.15 0.95
CA ASP A 5 -15.16 -4.41 1.65
C ASP A 5 -13.70 -4.81 1.55
N GLN A 6 -13.07 -4.59 0.39
CA GLN A 6 -11.65 -4.85 0.21
C GLN A 6 -10.81 -3.96 1.13
N LYS A 7 -11.15 -2.68 1.21
CA LYS A 7 -10.43 -1.74 2.08
C LYS A 7 -10.57 -2.13 3.55
N THR A 8 -11.76 -2.49 3.98
CA THR A 8 -12.00 -2.92 5.35
C THR A 8 -11.20 -4.17 5.71
N SER A 9 -11.17 -5.17 4.81
CA SER A 9 -10.40 -6.39 5.00
C SER A 9 -8.91 -6.10 5.13
N ILE A 10 -8.37 -5.19 4.31
CA ILE A 10 -6.96 -4.82 4.37
C ILE A 10 -6.63 -4.14 5.70
N ILE A 11 -7.47 -3.23 6.14
CA ILE A 11 -7.30 -2.54 7.42
C ILE A 11 -7.29 -3.54 8.57
N GLU A 12 -8.25 -4.44 8.62
CA GLU A 12 -8.35 -5.44 9.68
C GLU A 12 -7.15 -6.39 9.71
N ALA A 13 -6.65 -6.78 8.54
CA ALA A 13 -5.52 -7.70 8.44
C ALA A 13 -4.20 -7.07 8.90
N ASN A 14 -4.09 -5.73 8.88
CA ASN A 14 -2.82 -5.04 9.10
C ASN A 14 -2.80 -4.14 10.32
N ARG A 15 -3.90 -3.95 11.01
CA ARG A 15 -3.87 -3.10 12.19
C ARG A 15 -3.13 -3.76 13.35
N THR A 16 -2.44 -2.94 14.14
CA THR A 16 -1.66 -3.40 15.28
C THR A 16 -2.47 -3.47 16.56
N HIS A 17 -3.62 -2.81 16.59
CA HIS A 17 -4.62 -2.90 17.68
C HIS A 17 -6.00 -2.50 17.14
N GLU A 18 -7.05 -2.71 17.93
CA GLU A 18 -8.43 -2.58 17.45
C GLU A 18 -8.80 -1.24 16.84
N THR A 19 -8.21 -0.15 17.33
CA THR A 19 -8.52 1.20 16.86
C THR A 19 -7.55 1.70 15.80
N ASP A 20 -6.57 0.89 15.41
CA ASP A 20 -5.53 1.30 14.47
C ASP A 20 -6.01 1.19 13.03
N THR A 21 -6.46 2.30 12.46
CA THR A 21 -6.86 2.38 11.05
C THR A 21 -5.95 3.29 10.24
N GLY A 22 -5.02 3.99 10.89
CA GLY A 22 -4.16 4.99 10.26
C GLY A 22 -2.67 4.74 10.40
N SER A 23 -2.26 3.56 10.89
CA SER A 23 -0.83 3.26 11.04
C SER A 23 -0.12 3.22 9.69
N PRO A 24 1.22 3.40 9.67
CA PRO A 24 1.99 3.25 8.43
C PRO A 24 1.77 1.89 7.76
N GLU A 25 1.65 0.82 8.54
CA GLU A 25 1.42 -0.52 8.00
C GLU A 25 0.09 -0.60 7.24
N VAL A 26 -0.97 -0.05 7.80
CA VAL A 26 -2.30 -0.03 7.16
C VAL A 26 -2.26 0.81 5.89
N GLN A 27 -1.64 1.99 5.95
CA GLN A 27 -1.55 2.87 4.78
C GLN A 27 -0.76 2.21 3.65
N VAL A 28 0.36 1.54 3.95
CA VAL A 28 1.15 0.84 2.95
C VAL A 28 0.37 -0.31 2.34
N ALA A 29 -0.38 -1.06 3.14
CA ALA A 29 -1.21 -2.16 2.63
C ALA A 29 -2.30 -1.66 1.67
N ILE A 30 -2.97 -0.57 2.01
CA ILE A 30 -4.00 0.04 1.15
C ILE A 30 -3.36 0.53 -0.15
N LEU A 31 -2.23 1.22 -0.08
CA LEU A 31 -1.53 1.71 -1.27
C LEU A 31 -1.07 0.56 -2.17
N THR A 32 -0.57 -0.52 -1.58
CA THR A 32 -0.13 -1.70 -2.33
C THR A 32 -1.29 -2.28 -3.13
N GLU A 33 -2.47 -2.42 -2.52
CA GLU A 33 -3.64 -2.94 -3.21
C GLU A 33 -4.07 -2.02 -4.36
N ARG A 34 -4.10 -0.72 -4.12
CA ARG A 34 -4.44 0.26 -5.16
C ARG A 34 -3.44 0.23 -6.30
N ILE A 35 -2.15 0.13 -6.00
CA ILE A 35 -1.10 0.04 -7.02
C ILE A 35 -1.28 -1.22 -7.86
N ASN A 36 -1.58 -2.35 -7.21
CA ASN A 36 -1.82 -3.60 -7.93
C ASN A 36 -3.02 -3.50 -8.87
N GLN A 37 -4.11 -2.87 -8.43
CA GLN A 37 -5.30 -2.65 -9.25
C GLN A 37 -4.98 -1.75 -10.45
N LEU A 38 -4.23 -0.69 -10.24
CA LEU A 38 -3.81 0.22 -11.32
C LEU A 38 -2.85 -0.45 -12.28
N THR A 39 -1.96 -1.31 -11.79
CA THR A 39 -1.06 -2.07 -12.64
C THR A 39 -1.85 -2.96 -13.61
N ALA A 40 -2.87 -3.67 -13.10
CA ALA A 40 -3.72 -4.49 -13.93
C ALA A 40 -4.51 -3.65 -14.93
N HIS A 41 -5.03 -2.50 -14.49
CA HIS A 41 -5.77 -1.57 -15.36
C HIS A 41 -4.89 -1.07 -16.49
N LEU A 42 -3.64 -0.70 -16.22
CA LEU A 42 -2.72 -0.15 -17.23
C LEU A 42 -2.25 -1.20 -18.23
N LYS A 43 -2.32 -2.48 -17.90
CA LYS A 43 -2.05 -3.55 -18.88
C LYS A 43 -3.10 -3.58 -19.98
N VAL A 44 -4.35 -3.24 -19.64
CA VAL A 44 -5.46 -3.18 -20.59
C VAL A 44 -5.55 -1.81 -21.26
N HIS A 45 -5.23 -0.75 -20.53
CA HIS A 45 -5.32 0.63 -20.99
C HIS A 45 -3.97 1.35 -20.86
N PRO A 46 -2.97 1.00 -21.72
CA PRO A 46 -1.60 1.52 -21.56
C PRO A 46 -1.46 3.03 -21.80
N HIS A 47 -2.45 3.66 -22.45
CA HIS A 47 -2.43 5.09 -22.73
C HIS A 47 -3.25 5.91 -21.72
N ASP A 48 -3.69 5.31 -20.64
CA ASP A 48 -4.34 6.04 -19.55
C ASP A 48 -3.27 6.71 -18.68
N PHE A 49 -2.80 7.87 -19.16
CA PHE A 49 -1.72 8.60 -18.49
C PHE A 49 -2.14 9.18 -17.15
N HIS A 50 -3.43 9.43 -16.96
CA HIS A 50 -3.98 9.92 -15.70
C HIS A 50 -3.81 8.87 -14.59
N SER A 51 -4.20 7.64 -14.87
CA SER A 51 -4.03 6.53 -13.92
C SER A 51 -2.57 6.19 -13.68
N ARG A 52 -1.74 6.29 -14.72
CA ARG A 52 -0.30 6.06 -14.57
C ARG A 52 0.33 7.07 -13.62
N ARG A 53 -0.02 8.35 -13.76
CA ARG A 53 0.47 9.39 -12.87
C ARG A 53 0.02 9.16 -11.43
N GLY A 54 -1.25 8.80 -11.24
CA GLY A 54 -1.79 8.48 -9.92
C GLY A 54 -1.05 7.31 -9.28
N MET A 55 -0.75 6.28 -10.06
CA MET A 55 0.02 5.12 -9.58
C MET A 55 1.42 5.53 -9.14
N GLN A 56 2.11 6.37 -9.92
CA GLN A 56 3.45 6.84 -9.58
C GLN A 56 3.45 7.65 -8.28
N MET A 57 2.43 8.46 -8.05
CA MET A 57 2.28 9.22 -6.81
C MET A 57 2.07 8.28 -5.62
N MET A 58 1.29 7.22 -5.79
CA MET A 58 1.07 6.21 -4.75
C MET A 58 2.34 5.44 -4.44
N ILE A 59 3.12 5.09 -5.45
CA ILE A 59 4.42 4.41 -5.27
C ILE A 59 5.37 5.30 -4.46
N GLY A 60 5.44 6.59 -4.78
CA GLY A 60 6.26 7.54 -4.04
C GLY A 60 5.82 7.68 -2.59
N LYS A 61 4.52 7.76 -2.35
CA LYS A 61 3.98 7.85 -0.99
C LYS A 61 4.27 6.58 -0.19
N ARG A 62 4.10 5.40 -0.81
CA ARG A 62 4.41 4.13 -0.17
C ARG A 62 5.88 4.06 0.24
N ARG A 63 6.78 4.50 -0.64
CA ARG A 63 8.22 4.51 -0.35
C ARG A 63 8.53 5.38 0.86
N ARG A 64 7.94 6.58 0.95
CA ARG A 64 8.14 7.47 2.09
C ARG A 64 7.64 6.84 3.39
N LEU A 65 6.50 6.18 3.36
CA LEU A 65 5.96 5.50 4.53
C LEU A 65 6.86 4.34 4.98
N LEU A 66 7.37 3.56 4.03
CA LEU A 66 8.29 2.46 4.32
C LEU A 66 9.61 2.96 4.89
N ASP A 67 10.16 4.04 4.34
CA ASP A 67 11.39 4.64 4.86
C ASP A 67 11.19 5.16 6.28
N TYR A 68 10.07 5.80 6.54
CA TYR A 68 9.70 6.27 7.88
C TYR A 68 9.62 5.10 8.87
N LEU A 69 8.94 4.04 8.47
CA LEU A 69 8.75 2.87 9.33
C LEU A 69 10.09 2.17 9.62
N ALA A 70 10.96 2.06 8.62
CA ALA A 70 12.28 1.45 8.78
C ALA A 70 13.14 2.22 9.78
N LYS A 71 13.04 3.54 9.78
CA LYS A 71 13.77 4.38 10.73
C LYS A 71 13.20 4.30 12.14
N LYS A 72 11.87 4.17 12.23
CA LYS A 72 11.19 4.16 13.53
C LYS A 72 11.22 2.80 14.20
N ASP A 73 11.02 1.73 13.44
CA ASP A 73 10.96 0.36 13.96
C ASP A 73 11.29 -0.63 12.84
N ILE A 74 12.56 -1.03 12.78
CA ILE A 74 13.04 -1.90 11.69
C ILE A 74 12.37 -3.27 11.69
N GLU A 75 11.97 -3.79 12.83
CA GLU A 75 11.30 -5.09 12.91
C GLU A 75 9.90 -5.03 12.29
N ARG A 76 9.16 -3.95 12.57
CA ARG A 76 7.85 -3.74 11.95
C ARG A 76 7.99 -3.59 10.43
N TYR A 77 9.02 -2.88 9.97
CA TYR A 77 9.30 -2.73 8.55
C TYR A 77 9.56 -4.07 7.89
N ARG A 78 10.42 -4.88 8.47
CA ARG A 78 10.75 -6.21 7.93
C ARG A 78 9.53 -7.13 7.87
N ALA A 79 8.74 -7.14 8.95
CA ALA A 79 7.52 -7.93 9.00
C ALA A 79 6.53 -7.51 7.91
N LEU A 80 6.40 -6.21 7.68
CA LEU A 80 5.47 -5.68 6.69
C LEU A 80 5.89 -6.05 5.26
N ILE A 81 7.15 -5.85 4.90
CA ILE A 81 7.60 -6.18 3.54
C ILE A 81 7.51 -7.67 3.27
N ALA A 82 7.77 -8.50 4.27
CA ALA A 82 7.59 -9.95 4.14
C ALA A 82 6.14 -10.31 3.92
N LYS A 83 5.24 -9.71 4.69
CA LYS A 83 3.79 -9.97 4.61
C LYS A 83 3.21 -9.56 3.26
N LEU A 84 3.64 -8.43 2.73
CA LEU A 84 3.11 -7.89 1.47
C LEU A 84 3.90 -8.34 0.24
N GLY A 85 4.98 -9.07 0.42
CA GLY A 85 5.81 -9.55 -0.68
C GLY A 85 6.55 -8.43 -1.41
N LEU A 86 6.89 -7.37 -0.71
CA LEU A 86 7.62 -6.24 -1.30
C LEU A 86 9.13 -6.50 -1.28
N CYS A 87 9.81 -5.97 -2.30
CA CYS A 87 11.26 -6.17 -2.45
C CYS A 87 12.09 -5.19 -1.61
N LYS A 88 11.47 -4.23 -0.97
CA LYS A 88 12.21 -3.18 -0.29
C LYS A 88 11.93 -3.06 1.19
#